data_36902efcfcc9a6eb0dae0599ecf9e03c
#
_entry.id   36902efcfcc9a6eb0dae0599ecf9e03c
#
_cell.length_a   1.000
_cell.length_b   1.000
_cell.length_c   1.000
_cell.angle_alpha   90.00
_cell.angle_beta   90.00
_cell.angle_gamma   90.00
#
_symmetry.space_group_name_H-M   'P 1'
#
loop_
_entity.id
_entity.type
_entity.pdbx_description
1 polymer ?
#
loop_
_entity_poly.entity_id
_entity_poly.type
_entity_poly.pdbx_seq_one_letter_code
_entity_poly.pdbx_strand_id
1 'polypeptide(L)'
;LGATEAIDGIFEAEQASLVLDEIKTQVLAFGYNFNTDKVWEFVPDMDGYIAIPDNALSVDPTDTGQDYVVKDHKLYNKDDVTYVFTSTVEAEVIWDVPFDDVPLIVQHYIVTRASRMLVQRLTGNETMLQYLLNDEEKAKVEVLNWDSDIGDYNVFDSSTTMRIINRTTNPRGLKG
;
A
#
# COMPACT_ATOMS: atom_id res chain seq x y z
N LEU A 1 16.91 28.35 31.09
CA LEU A 1 15.57 27.73 30.93
C LEU A 1 15.23 27.52 29.47
N GLY A 2 15.41 28.51 28.57
CA GLY A 2 15.01 28.39 27.16
C GLY A 2 15.77 27.36 26.30
N ALA A 3 17.03 27.03 26.62
CA ALA A 3 17.80 26.08 25.83
C ALA A 3 17.38 24.63 26.06
N THR A 4 16.97 24.26 27.26
CA THR A 4 16.49 22.92 27.60
C THR A 4 15.11 22.66 26.97
N GLU A 5 14.18 23.63 27.06
CA GLU A 5 12.87 23.56 26.42
C GLU A 5 12.97 23.44 24.88
N ALA A 6 13.95 24.13 24.28
CA ALA A 6 14.18 24.02 22.83
C ALA A 6 14.73 22.63 22.42
N ILE A 7 15.59 22.04 23.25
CA ILE A 7 16.13 20.68 23.00
C ILE A 7 15.02 19.63 23.15
N ASP A 8 14.18 19.75 24.18
CA ASP A 8 13.06 18.84 24.41
C ASP A 8 12.05 18.91 23.23
N GLY A 9 11.72 20.12 22.75
CA GLY A 9 10.84 20.30 21.60
C GLY A 9 11.40 19.74 20.30
N ILE A 10 12.72 19.78 20.09
CA ILE A 10 13.37 19.14 18.91
C ILE A 10 13.28 17.62 19.02
N PHE A 11 13.53 17.06 20.19
CA PHE A 11 13.45 15.62 20.42
C PHE A 11 12.02 15.09 20.19
N GLU A 12 11.01 15.79 20.69
CA GLU A 12 9.61 15.42 20.47
C GLU A 12 9.22 15.47 18.99
N ALA A 13 9.70 16.48 18.24
CA ALA A 13 9.47 16.60 16.80
C ALA A 13 10.14 15.47 16.00
N GLU A 14 11.38 15.09 16.37
CA GLU A 14 12.06 13.95 15.76
C GLU A 14 11.33 12.63 16.03
N GLN A 15 10.86 12.41 17.26
CA GLN A 15 10.06 11.23 17.61
C GLN A 15 8.74 11.19 16.85
N ALA A 16 8.08 12.33 16.69
CA ALA A 16 6.83 12.42 15.92
C ALA A 16 7.06 12.07 14.44
N SER A 17 8.15 12.57 13.84
CA SER A 17 8.51 12.24 12.44
C SER A 17 8.78 10.75 12.27
N LEU A 18 9.57 10.14 13.14
CA LEU A 18 9.89 8.71 13.09
C LEU A 18 8.62 7.85 13.24
N VAL A 19 7.71 8.22 14.15
CA VAL A 19 6.44 7.50 14.32
C VAL A 19 5.56 7.68 13.09
N LEU A 20 5.51 8.87 12.50
CA LEU A 20 4.74 9.13 11.29
C LEU A 20 5.23 8.25 10.12
N ASP A 21 6.53 8.19 9.89
CA ASP A 21 7.12 7.38 8.83
C ASP A 21 6.90 5.88 9.06
N GLU A 22 7.06 5.41 10.30
CA GLU A 22 6.76 4.02 10.67
C GLU A 22 5.31 3.66 10.39
N ILE A 23 4.36 4.51 10.81
CA ILE A 23 2.93 4.27 10.63
C ILE A 23 2.52 4.42 9.17
N LYS A 24 3.09 5.37 8.42
CA LYS A 24 2.89 5.51 6.98
C LYS A 24 3.21 4.19 6.28
N THR A 25 4.40 3.65 6.49
CA THR A 25 4.84 2.40 5.88
C THR A 25 3.93 1.23 6.26
N GLN A 26 3.53 1.12 7.53
CA GLN A 26 2.60 0.08 7.99
C GLN A 26 1.21 0.20 7.34
N VAL A 27 0.70 1.41 7.17
CA VAL A 27 -0.62 1.65 6.56
C VAL A 27 -0.57 1.37 5.05
N LEU A 28 0.47 1.84 4.36
CA LEU A 28 0.62 1.64 2.92
C LEU A 28 0.87 0.17 2.55
N ALA A 29 1.52 -0.61 3.42
CA ALA A 29 1.74 -2.04 3.22
C ALA A 29 0.44 -2.87 3.17
N PHE A 30 -0.71 -2.29 3.55
CA PHE A 30 -2.02 -2.93 3.37
C PHE A 30 -2.37 -3.13 1.89
N GLY A 31 -1.86 -2.29 1.00
CA GLY A 31 -2.12 -2.34 -0.44
C GLY A 31 -3.50 -1.78 -0.80
N TYR A 32 -3.59 -0.46 -0.91
CA TYR A 32 -4.78 0.22 -1.43
C TYR A 32 -4.72 0.32 -2.94
N ASN A 33 -5.87 0.56 -3.58
CA ASN A 33 -5.94 0.71 -5.04
C ASN A 33 -5.00 1.81 -5.59
N PHE A 34 -4.73 2.87 -4.82
CA PHE A 34 -3.87 3.97 -5.27
C PHE A 34 -2.37 3.67 -5.23
N ASN A 35 -1.92 2.70 -4.41
CA ASN A 35 -0.50 2.35 -4.26
C ASN A 35 -0.19 0.89 -4.65
N THR A 36 -1.11 0.24 -5.36
CA THR A 36 -0.97 -1.16 -5.81
C THR A 36 -1.06 -1.23 -7.33
N ASP A 37 0.01 -1.68 -7.96
CA ASP A 37 0.01 -2.08 -9.36
C ASP A 37 -0.23 -3.59 -9.45
N LYS A 38 -1.38 -3.97 -10.02
CA LYS A 38 -1.77 -5.39 -10.12
C LYS A 38 -0.95 -6.18 -11.13
N VAL A 39 -0.35 -5.49 -12.10
CA VAL A 39 0.52 -6.09 -13.11
C VAL A 39 1.67 -5.13 -13.37
N TRP A 40 2.81 -5.41 -12.75
CA TRP A 40 4.06 -4.72 -12.97
C TRP A 40 5.05 -5.68 -13.61
N GLU A 41 5.71 -5.24 -14.68
CA GLU A 41 6.67 -6.07 -15.42
C GLU A 41 8.09 -5.80 -14.91
N PHE A 42 8.72 -6.81 -14.35
CA PHE A 42 10.14 -6.81 -14.00
C PHE A 42 10.96 -7.44 -15.12
N VAL A 43 11.77 -6.63 -15.78
CA VAL A 43 12.64 -7.07 -16.88
C VAL A 43 14.02 -7.39 -16.32
N PRO A 44 14.58 -8.60 -16.61
CA PRO A 44 15.94 -8.94 -16.22
C PRO A 44 16.96 -8.01 -16.87
N ASP A 45 18.03 -7.69 -16.15
CA ASP A 45 19.19 -6.99 -16.69
C ASP A 45 20.05 -7.88 -17.61
N MET A 46 21.21 -7.38 -18.09
CA MET A 46 22.09 -8.13 -19.00
C MET A 46 22.68 -9.40 -18.36
N ASP A 47 22.78 -9.44 -17.04
CA ASP A 47 23.26 -10.59 -16.26
C ASP A 47 22.12 -11.52 -15.82
N GLY A 48 20.89 -11.18 -16.20
CA GLY A 48 19.67 -11.90 -15.88
C GLY A 48 19.10 -11.62 -14.49
N TYR A 49 19.58 -10.60 -13.78
CA TYR A 49 19.04 -10.24 -12.46
C TYR A 49 17.83 -9.31 -12.57
N ILE A 50 16.87 -9.52 -11.69
CA ILE A 50 15.73 -8.62 -11.50
C ILE A 50 15.93 -7.86 -10.19
N ALA A 51 16.24 -6.55 -10.29
CA ALA A 51 16.35 -5.66 -9.15
C ALA A 51 14.95 -5.21 -8.70
N ILE A 52 14.72 -5.27 -7.39
CA ILE A 52 13.49 -4.77 -6.77
C ILE A 52 13.75 -3.37 -6.21
N PRO A 53 12.95 -2.36 -6.57
CA PRO A 53 13.08 -0.99 -6.05
C PRO A 53 12.91 -0.92 -4.53
N ASP A 54 13.66 -0.04 -3.89
CA ASP A 54 13.63 0.13 -2.41
C ASP A 54 12.27 0.59 -1.88
N ASN A 55 11.47 1.24 -2.72
CA ASN A 55 10.12 1.68 -2.38
C ASN A 55 9.04 0.62 -2.67
N ALA A 56 9.39 -0.61 -3.06
CA ALA A 56 8.45 -1.71 -3.14
C ALA A 56 8.25 -2.34 -1.75
N LEU A 57 7.06 -2.16 -1.17
CA LEU A 57 6.70 -2.74 0.13
C LEU A 57 6.35 -4.22 0.04
N SER A 58 5.76 -4.63 -1.08
CA SER A 58 5.45 -6.02 -1.38
C SER A 58 5.59 -6.28 -2.87
N VAL A 59 6.07 -7.45 -3.22
CA VAL A 59 6.15 -7.95 -4.60
C VAL A 59 5.61 -9.37 -4.58
N ASP A 60 4.49 -9.60 -5.25
CA ASP A 60 3.82 -10.89 -5.36
C ASP A 60 3.72 -11.30 -6.84
N PRO A 61 4.63 -12.16 -7.33
CA PRO A 61 4.62 -12.61 -8.71
C PRO A 61 3.32 -13.35 -9.06
N THR A 62 2.76 -13.00 -10.23
CA THR A 62 1.47 -13.57 -10.69
C THR A 62 1.59 -14.98 -11.28
N ASP A 63 2.81 -15.44 -11.57
CA ASP A 63 3.06 -16.82 -12.01
C ASP A 63 2.92 -17.78 -10.82
N THR A 64 1.82 -18.53 -10.80
CA THR A 64 1.50 -19.50 -9.74
C THR A 64 2.27 -20.83 -9.87
N GLY A 65 3.06 -20.98 -10.92
CA GLY A 65 3.86 -22.19 -11.20
C GLY A 65 5.22 -22.23 -10.51
N GLN A 66 5.66 -21.12 -9.93
CA GLN A 66 6.99 -20.94 -9.35
C GLN A 66 6.92 -20.21 -8.00
N ASP A 67 7.81 -20.54 -7.07
CA ASP A 67 7.91 -19.88 -5.77
C ASP A 67 9.05 -18.84 -5.78
N TYR A 68 8.67 -17.57 -5.76
CA TYR A 68 9.60 -16.44 -5.77
C TYR A 68 9.67 -15.76 -4.40
N VAL A 69 10.81 -15.13 -4.12
CA VAL A 69 10.99 -14.30 -2.92
C VAL A 69 11.96 -13.16 -3.20
N VAL A 70 11.80 -12.04 -2.53
CA VAL A 70 12.77 -10.94 -2.57
C VAL A 70 13.87 -11.21 -1.57
N LYS A 71 15.12 -11.23 -2.04
CA LYS A 71 16.35 -11.33 -1.23
C LYS A 71 17.40 -10.36 -1.76
N ASP A 72 18.05 -9.64 -0.88
CA ASP A 72 19.12 -8.69 -1.24
C ASP A 72 18.70 -7.70 -2.34
N HIS A 73 17.45 -7.15 -2.24
CA HIS A 73 16.84 -6.26 -3.23
C HIS A 73 16.76 -6.86 -4.65
N LYS A 74 16.72 -8.19 -4.75
CA LYS A 74 16.57 -8.93 -6.02
C LYS A 74 15.50 -9.99 -5.88
N LEU A 75 14.85 -10.29 -7.01
CA LEU A 75 13.97 -11.44 -7.09
C LEU A 75 14.79 -12.73 -7.10
N TYR A 76 14.33 -13.73 -6.37
CA TYR A 76 14.95 -15.06 -6.25
C TYR A 76 13.92 -16.14 -6.50
N ASN A 77 14.21 -17.05 -7.43
CA ASN A 77 13.40 -18.24 -7.68
C ASN A 77 13.83 -19.33 -6.70
N LYS A 78 12.93 -19.77 -5.83
CA LYS A 78 13.22 -20.80 -4.83
C LYS A 78 13.22 -22.20 -5.44
N ASP A 79 12.42 -22.45 -6.47
CA ASP A 79 12.30 -23.76 -7.09
C ASP A 79 13.56 -24.11 -7.88
N ASP A 80 14.04 -23.15 -8.66
CA ASP A 80 15.27 -23.30 -9.47
C ASP A 80 16.54 -22.90 -8.69
N VAL A 81 16.40 -22.39 -7.48
CA VAL A 81 17.51 -21.96 -6.60
C VAL A 81 18.43 -20.95 -7.30
N THR A 82 17.86 -19.95 -7.96
CA THR A 82 18.60 -19.00 -8.80
C THR A 82 18.10 -17.56 -8.66
N TYR A 83 19.00 -16.60 -8.92
CA TYR A 83 18.69 -15.18 -9.15
C TYR A 83 18.59 -14.81 -10.62
N VAL A 84 18.89 -15.76 -11.53
CA VAL A 84 18.96 -15.50 -12.97
C VAL A 84 17.65 -15.84 -13.64
N PHE A 85 17.08 -14.86 -14.33
CA PHE A 85 15.84 -14.95 -15.07
C PHE A 85 16.12 -14.76 -16.56
N THR A 86 15.43 -15.50 -17.41
CA THR A 86 15.55 -15.43 -18.87
C THR A 86 14.38 -14.71 -19.54
N SER A 87 13.35 -14.40 -18.77
CA SER A 87 12.12 -13.73 -19.22
C SER A 87 11.65 -12.72 -18.18
N THR A 88 10.83 -11.78 -18.62
CA THR A 88 10.09 -10.83 -17.76
C THR A 88 9.22 -11.59 -16.77
N VAL A 89 9.16 -11.08 -15.54
CA VAL A 89 8.27 -11.59 -14.48
C VAL A 89 7.23 -10.53 -14.18
N GLU A 90 5.96 -10.91 -14.28
CA GLU A 90 4.84 -10.07 -13.85
C GLU A 90 4.55 -10.28 -12.37
N ALA A 91 4.30 -9.20 -11.65
CA ALA A 91 3.98 -9.24 -10.23
C ALA A 91 2.95 -8.17 -9.85
N GLU A 92 2.17 -8.45 -8.82
CA GLU A 92 1.48 -7.40 -8.08
C GLU A 92 2.50 -6.71 -7.16
N VAL A 93 2.53 -5.38 -7.18
CA VAL A 93 3.47 -4.58 -6.39
C VAL A 93 2.72 -3.55 -5.56
N ILE A 94 3.02 -3.52 -4.27
CA ILE A 94 2.57 -2.48 -3.34
C ILE A 94 3.72 -1.51 -3.13
N TRP A 95 3.46 -0.22 -3.36
CA TRP A 95 4.48 0.83 -3.30
C TRP A 95 4.44 1.65 -2.01
N ASP A 96 5.61 2.00 -1.49
CA ASP A 96 5.75 3.11 -0.54
C ASP A 96 5.71 4.43 -1.32
N VAL A 97 4.70 5.22 -1.02
CA VAL A 97 4.45 6.51 -1.67
C VAL A 97 4.87 7.62 -0.71
N PRO A 98 5.54 8.71 -1.16
CA PRO A 98 5.82 9.87 -0.33
C PRO A 98 4.53 10.40 0.33
N PHE A 99 4.63 10.85 1.58
CA PHE A 99 3.44 11.26 2.35
C PHE A 99 2.60 12.33 1.64
N ASP A 100 3.25 13.27 0.95
CA ASP A 100 2.57 14.36 0.23
C ASP A 100 1.79 13.86 -1.00
N ASP A 101 2.13 12.70 -1.53
CA ASP A 101 1.46 12.07 -2.68
C ASP A 101 0.35 11.08 -2.25
N VAL A 102 0.24 10.80 -0.96
CA VAL A 102 -0.83 9.95 -0.40
C VAL A 102 -2.18 10.69 -0.44
N PRO A 103 -3.29 10.04 -0.81
CA PRO A 103 -4.62 10.65 -0.76
C PRO A 103 -4.98 11.20 0.63
N LEU A 104 -5.59 12.39 0.69
CA LEU A 104 -5.87 13.10 1.95
C LEU A 104 -6.61 12.26 2.99
N ILE A 105 -7.54 11.41 2.56
CA ILE A 105 -8.29 10.53 3.46
C ILE A 105 -7.38 9.49 4.14
N VAL A 106 -6.39 8.97 3.40
CA VAL A 106 -5.40 8.03 3.93
C VAL A 106 -4.37 8.77 4.80
N GLN A 107 -3.95 10.00 4.39
CA GLN A 107 -3.11 10.85 5.23
C GLN A 107 -3.76 11.09 6.59
N HIS A 108 -5.07 11.39 6.62
CA HIS A 108 -5.81 11.59 7.86
C HIS A 108 -5.77 10.35 8.76
N TYR A 109 -5.96 9.16 8.19
CA TYR A 109 -5.85 7.92 8.95
C TYR A 109 -4.42 7.69 9.47
N ILE A 110 -3.39 7.91 8.65
CA ILE A 110 -1.97 7.78 9.06
C ILE A 110 -1.67 8.71 10.23
N VAL A 111 -2.05 10.00 10.12
CA VAL A 111 -1.80 11.00 11.18
C VAL A 111 -2.54 10.64 12.47
N THR A 112 -3.80 10.24 12.39
CA THR A 112 -4.59 9.86 13.55
C THR A 112 -3.98 8.66 14.27
N ARG A 113 -3.57 7.62 13.54
CA ARG A 113 -2.90 6.44 14.08
C ARG A 113 -1.52 6.77 14.64
N ALA A 114 -0.72 7.59 13.96
CA ALA A 114 0.58 8.05 14.44
C ALA A 114 0.46 8.86 15.74
N SER A 115 -0.55 9.75 15.83
CA SER A 115 -0.83 10.53 17.03
C SER A 115 -1.14 9.63 18.23
N ARG A 116 -1.98 8.60 18.05
CA ARG A 116 -2.26 7.62 19.10
C ARG A 116 -0.99 6.89 19.55
N MET A 117 -0.17 6.42 18.58
CA MET A 117 1.08 5.73 18.90
C MET A 117 2.07 6.63 19.64
N LEU A 118 2.16 7.90 19.25
CA LEU A 118 3.02 8.89 19.89
C LEU A 118 2.57 9.15 21.34
N VAL A 119 1.28 9.39 21.56
CA VAL A 119 0.71 9.58 22.91
C VAL A 119 0.94 8.34 23.79
N GLN A 120 0.78 7.15 23.24
CA GLN A 120 1.03 5.91 23.95
C GLN A 120 2.50 5.78 24.39
N ARG A 121 3.44 6.17 23.52
CA ARG A 121 4.89 6.08 23.78
C ARG A 121 5.37 7.17 24.76
N LEU A 122 4.82 8.39 24.67
CA LEU A 122 5.31 9.55 25.45
C LEU A 122 4.59 9.76 26.77
N THR A 123 3.26 9.60 26.82
CA THR A 123 2.47 10.04 27.97
C THR A 123 1.72 8.92 28.70
N GLY A 124 1.32 7.87 27.96
CA GLY A 124 0.48 6.79 28.52
C GLY A 124 -0.87 7.24 29.07
N ASN A 125 -1.40 8.41 28.67
CA ASN A 125 -2.66 8.95 29.14
C ASN A 125 -3.84 8.12 28.62
N GLU A 126 -4.41 7.25 29.45
CA GLU A 126 -5.46 6.31 29.07
C GLU A 126 -6.71 6.98 28.51
N THR A 127 -7.14 8.11 29.10
CA THR A 127 -8.33 8.83 28.63
C THR A 127 -8.11 9.37 27.22
N MET A 128 -6.96 9.97 26.94
CA MET A 128 -6.61 10.50 25.63
C MET A 128 -6.46 9.37 24.61
N LEU A 129 -5.87 8.24 25.01
CA LEU A 129 -5.73 7.05 24.16
C LEU A 129 -7.10 6.50 23.72
N GLN A 130 -8.11 6.48 24.59
CA GLN A 130 -9.46 6.04 24.23
C GLN A 130 -10.12 6.94 23.18
N TYR A 131 -9.97 8.25 23.28
CA TYR A 131 -10.48 9.17 22.26
C TYR A 131 -9.77 8.97 20.91
N LEU A 132 -8.44 8.89 20.93
CA LEU A 132 -7.65 8.68 19.72
C LEU A 132 -7.92 7.32 19.05
N LEU A 133 -8.21 6.28 19.85
CA LEU A 133 -8.58 4.97 19.32
C LEU A 133 -9.92 5.03 18.58
N ASN A 134 -10.93 5.71 19.14
CA ASN A 134 -12.20 5.90 18.44
C ASN A 134 -12.06 6.69 17.14
N ASP A 135 -11.19 7.70 17.12
CA ASP A 135 -10.95 8.50 15.93
C ASP A 135 -10.16 7.71 14.87
N GLU A 136 -9.19 6.88 15.30
CA GLU A 136 -8.48 5.95 14.41
C GLU A 136 -9.44 4.93 13.77
N GLU A 137 -10.36 4.33 14.54
CA GLU A 137 -11.33 3.38 14.01
C GLU A 137 -12.25 4.02 12.96
N LYS A 138 -12.73 5.25 13.20
CA LYS A 138 -13.54 5.99 12.22
C LYS A 138 -12.75 6.27 10.96
N ALA A 139 -11.55 6.84 11.09
CA ALA A 139 -10.68 7.16 9.96
C ALA A 139 -10.34 5.90 9.14
N LYS A 140 -10.10 4.77 9.80
CA LYS A 140 -9.87 3.47 9.12
C LYS A 140 -11.09 3.04 8.29
N VAL A 141 -12.29 3.13 8.86
CA VAL A 141 -13.53 2.75 8.14
C VAL A 141 -13.75 3.66 6.94
N GLU A 142 -13.50 4.96 7.06
CA GLU A 142 -13.60 5.91 5.95
C GLU A 142 -12.65 5.56 4.81
N VAL A 143 -11.39 5.23 5.12
CA VAL A 143 -10.40 4.80 4.12
C VAL A 143 -10.84 3.52 3.41
N LEU A 144 -11.30 2.50 4.15
CA LEU A 144 -11.74 1.23 3.56
C LEU A 144 -12.95 1.41 2.63
N ASN A 145 -13.91 2.25 3.01
CA ASN A 145 -15.06 2.57 2.17
C ASN A 145 -14.61 3.31 0.90
N TRP A 146 -13.77 4.32 1.04
CA TRP A 146 -13.22 5.09 -0.08
C TRP A 146 -12.44 4.21 -1.06
N ASP A 147 -11.59 3.30 -0.56
CA ASP A 147 -10.80 2.39 -1.40
C ASP A 147 -11.70 1.38 -2.13
N SER A 148 -12.74 0.87 -1.46
CA SER A 148 -13.73 -0.01 -2.08
C SER A 148 -14.51 0.70 -3.19
N ASP A 149 -14.93 1.94 -2.98
CA ASP A 149 -15.65 2.73 -3.99
C ASP A 149 -14.82 2.94 -5.24
N ILE A 150 -13.50 3.20 -5.09
CA ILE A 150 -12.57 3.31 -6.22
C ILE A 150 -12.40 1.96 -6.93
N GLY A 151 -12.27 0.88 -6.17
CA GLY A 151 -12.16 -0.48 -6.71
C GLY A 151 -13.37 -0.87 -7.55
N ASP A 152 -14.58 -0.62 -7.08
CA ASP A 152 -15.83 -0.92 -7.79
C ASP A 152 -15.99 -0.09 -9.06
N TYR A 153 -15.61 1.18 -9.05
CA TYR A 153 -15.64 2.05 -10.24
C TYR A 153 -14.75 1.49 -11.37
N ASN A 154 -13.56 1.03 -11.05
CA ASN A 154 -12.63 0.43 -12.01
C ASN A 154 -13.14 -0.90 -12.60
N VAL A 155 -13.88 -1.70 -11.82
CA VAL A 155 -14.48 -2.96 -12.30
C VAL A 155 -15.58 -2.69 -13.33
N PHE A 156 -16.40 -1.67 -13.15
CA PHE A 156 -17.46 -1.30 -14.12
C PHE A 156 -16.92 -0.66 -15.39
N ASP A 157 -15.77 -0.02 -15.33
CA ASP A 157 -15.13 0.67 -16.48
C ASP A 157 -14.27 -0.29 -17.33
N SER A 158 -14.04 -1.52 -16.86
CA SER A 158 -13.33 -2.52 -17.65
C SER A 158 -14.15 -2.93 -18.88
N SER A 159 -13.55 -2.82 -20.07
CA SER A 159 -14.19 -3.15 -21.36
C SER A 159 -14.78 -4.57 -21.42
N THR A 160 -14.30 -5.48 -20.57
CA THR A 160 -14.78 -6.86 -20.45
C THR A 160 -16.12 -6.93 -19.71
N THR A 161 -16.28 -6.16 -18.62
CA THR A 161 -17.54 -6.09 -17.85
C THR A 161 -18.63 -5.43 -18.67
N MET A 162 -18.34 -4.36 -19.42
CA MET A 162 -19.28 -3.72 -20.37
C MET A 162 -19.72 -4.68 -21.49
N ARG A 163 -18.86 -5.58 -21.98
CA ARG A 163 -19.24 -6.61 -22.98
C ARG A 163 -20.19 -7.65 -22.42
N ILE A 164 -20.07 -8.01 -21.14
CA ILE A 164 -20.96 -8.97 -20.49
C ILE A 164 -22.35 -8.35 -20.28
N ILE A 165 -22.42 -7.12 -19.78
CA ILE A 165 -23.68 -6.39 -19.55
C ILE A 165 -24.41 -6.16 -20.88
N ASN A 166 -23.71 -5.72 -21.93
CA ASN A 166 -24.30 -5.50 -23.24
C ASN A 166 -24.78 -6.77 -23.95
N ARG A 167 -24.22 -7.95 -23.64
CA ARG A 167 -24.74 -9.23 -24.13
C ARG A 167 -26.05 -9.65 -23.47
N THR A 168 -26.25 -9.27 -22.21
CA THR A 168 -27.43 -9.62 -21.42
C THR A 168 -28.63 -8.72 -21.74
N THR A 169 -28.37 -7.47 -22.19
CA THR A 169 -29.41 -6.46 -22.48
C THR A 169 -29.91 -6.45 -23.93
N ASN A 170 -29.30 -7.24 -24.83
CA ASN A 170 -29.78 -7.36 -26.22
C ASN A 170 -30.23 -8.80 -26.54
N PRO A 171 -31.46 -9.20 -26.12
CA PRO A 171 -32.04 -10.45 -26.56
C PRO A 171 -32.28 -10.35 -28.08
N ARG A 172 -31.63 -11.22 -28.83
CA ARG A 172 -31.83 -11.35 -30.29
C ARG A 172 -33.31 -11.34 -30.61
N GLY A 173 -33.77 -10.35 -31.38
CA GLY A 173 -35.11 -10.26 -31.85
C GLY A 173 -35.50 -11.54 -32.57
N LEU A 174 -36.60 -12.12 -32.13
CA LEU A 174 -37.35 -13.12 -32.87
C LEU A 174 -37.76 -12.50 -34.20
N LYS A 175 -37.18 -12.99 -35.29
CA LYS A 175 -37.74 -12.79 -36.63
C LYS A 175 -38.92 -13.75 -36.75
N GLY A 176 -40.12 -13.17 -36.81
CA GLY A 176 -41.28 -13.84 -37.40
C GLY A 176 -41.20 -13.83 -38.93
#